data_a92080b571d81ee89ffc92a52a421fa4
#
_entry.id   a92080b571d81ee89ffc92a52a421fa4
#
_cell.length_a   1.000
_cell.length_b   1.000
_cell.length_c   1.000
_cell.angle_alpha   90.00
_cell.angle_beta   90.00
_cell.angle_gamma   90.00
#
_symmetry.space_group_name_H-M   'P 1'
#
loop_
_entity.id
_entity.type
_entity.pdbx_description
1 polymer ?
#
loop_
_entity_poly.entity_id
_entity_poly.type
_entity_poly.pdbx_seq_one_letter_code
_entity_poly.pdbx_strand_id
1 'polypeptide(L)'
;MKILLVNDDSIQSIYLKEVAKQLKEMNHEVMIVAPMYEQSAKSHAITLTRFMELKELPPLVDGVKTYALDGTPADCNEFAYVELKYDYDLVVSGCNNGLNMGDDIIYSGTVAGASEAAFKNKKGMAVSVEKGDFEALTNNFTNVFKTVIESGIFKEASVLNINIPRVVKGYKITHQGSNTFDTKYMREGNTYKAYGESMYGKLPNKPTCDLDAYHAGFVSITPITVDRTDYNLYNKFKF
;
A
#
# COMPACT_ATOMS: atom_id res chain seq x y z
N MET A 1 -4.64 -10.26 -16.36
CA MET A 1 -3.67 -9.14 -16.24
C MET A 1 -2.34 -9.68 -15.75
N LYS A 2 -1.26 -8.98 -16.07
CA LYS A 2 0.05 -9.15 -15.43
C LYS A 2 0.12 -8.29 -14.19
N ILE A 3 0.37 -8.90 -13.04
CA ILE A 3 0.36 -8.21 -11.74
C ILE A 3 1.73 -8.37 -11.07
N LEU A 4 2.33 -7.24 -10.73
CA LEU A 4 3.46 -7.21 -9.81
C LEU A 4 2.92 -7.15 -8.38
N LEU A 5 3.37 -8.04 -7.52
CA LEU A 5 3.03 -8.03 -6.10
C LEU A 5 4.25 -7.64 -5.27
N VAL A 6 4.12 -6.57 -4.50
CA VAL A 6 5.12 -6.05 -3.56
C VAL A 6 4.49 -5.88 -2.16
N ASN A 7 5.29 -5.64 -1.13
CA ASN A 7 4.82 -5.27 0.22
C ASN A 7 5.93 -4.56 1.00
N ASP A 8 5.66 -4.16 2.25
CA ASP A 8 6.65 -3.66 3.21
C ASP A 8 6.83 -4.57 4.46
N ASP A 9 5.97 -5.57 4.63
CA ASP A 9 6.08 -6.59 5.71
C ASP A 9 7.10 -7.71 5.41
N SER A 10 7.90 -7.59 4.36
CA SER A 10 8.86 -8.56 3.83
C SER A 10 8.27 -9.74 3.04
N ILE A 11 9.18 -10.45 2.36
CA ILE A 11 8.88 -11.66 1.57
C ILE A 11 8.30 -12.82 2.43
N GLN A 12 8.48 -12.78 3.74
CA GLN A 12 7.99 -13.81 4.66
C GLN A 12 6.54 -13.58 5.11
N SER A 13 5.93 -12.46 4.72
CA SER A 13 4.57 -12.11 5.13
C SER A 13 3.53 -13.13 4.63
N ILE A 14 2.74 -13.67 5.56
CA ILE A 14 1.61 -14.55 5.24
C ILE A 14 0.53 -13.80 4.47
N TYR A 15 0.40 -12.49 4.66
CA TYR A 15 -0.53 -11.62 3.95
C TYR A 15 -0.14 -11.50 2.47
N LEU A 16 1.15 -11.35 2.17
CA LEU A 16 1.68 -11.35 0.79
C LEU A 16 1.34 -12.66 0.07
N LYS A 17 1.60 -13.79 0.75
CA LYS A 17 1.33 -15.13 0.22
C LYS A 17 -0.16 -15.31 -0.08
N GLU A 18 -1.03 -14.87 0.81
CA GLU A 18 -2.49 -14.98 0.62
C GLU A 18 -2.98 -14.14 -0.57
N VAL A 19 -2.49 -12.91 -0.71
CA VAL A 19 -2.79 -12.08 -1.89
C VAL A 19 -2.35 -12.76 -3.17
N ALA A 20 -1.12 -13.29 -3.21
CA ALA A 20 -0.61 -14.02 -4.38
C ALA A 20 -1.50 -15.21 -4.76
N LYS A 21 -1.92 -16.00 -3.75
CA LYS A 21 -2.81 -17.15 -3.94
C LYS A 21 -4.15 -16.71 -4.57
N GLN A 22 -4.83 -15.72 -3.97
CA GLN A 22 -6.11 -15.26 -4.48
C GLN A 22 -6.01 -14.65 -5.89
N LEU A 23 -4.94 -13.90 -6.18
CA LEU A 23 -4.70 -13.39 -7.54
C LEU A 23 -4.50 -14.51 -8.56
N LYS A 24 -3.79 -15.58 -8.18
CA LYS A 24 -3.63 -16.77 -9.04
C LYS A 24 -4.95 -17.51 -9.24
N GLU A 25 -5.76 -17.67 -8.21
CA GLU A 25 -7.10 -18.29 -8.29
C GLU A 25 -8.03 -17.49 -9.21
N MET A 26 -7.82 -16.17 -9.34
CA MET A 26 -8.50 -15.30 -10.31
C MET A 26 -7.87 -15.35 -11.72
N ASN A 27 -6.95 -16.29 -12.00
CA ASN A 27 -6.25 -16.47 -13.28
C ASN A 27 -5.41 -15.28 -13.74
N HIS A 28 -4.78 -14.55 -12.81
CA HIS A 28 -3.81 -13.53 -13.15
C HIS A 28 -2.40 -14.12 -13.28
N GLU A 29 -1.57 -13.51 -14.14
CA GLU A 29 -0.14 -13.73 -14.15
C GLU A 29 0.48 -12.88 -13.04
N VAL A 30 1.15 -13.51 -12.08
CA VAL A 30 1.69 -12.84 -10.89
C VAL A 30 3.19 -13.06 -10.81
N MET A 31 3.93 -11.98 -10.51
CA MET A 31 5.32 -12.02 -10.06
C MET A 31 5.41 -11.31 -8.71
N ILE A 32 6.15 -11.91 -7.78
CA ILE A 32 6.45 -11.31 -6.48
C ILE A 32 7.88 -10.76 -6.50
N VAL A 33 8.03 -9.49 -6.16
CA VAL A 33 9.31 -8.89 -5.77
C VAL A 33 9.07 -8.13 -4.47
N ALA A 34 9.62 -8.62 -3.36
CA ALA A 34 9.34 -8.06 -2.04
C ALA A 34 10.63 -7.86 -1.23
N PRO A 35 10.66 -6.92 -0.27
CA PRO A 35 11.81 -6.70 0.59
C PRO A 35 12.22 -7.96 1.35
N MET A 36 13.53 -8.18 1.52
CA MET A 36 14.05 -9.27 2.37
C MET A 36 13.68 -9.08 3.83
N TYR A 37 13.60 -7.83 4.27
CA TYR A 37 13.35 -7.44 5.66
C TYR A 37 12.20 -6.44 5.72
N GLU A 38 11.55 -6.37 6.87
CA GLU A 38 10.48 -5.42 7.14
C GLU A 38 10.93 -3.97 6.91
N GLN A 39 10.10 -3.18 6.23
CA GLN A 39 10.35 -1.80 5.84
C GLN A 39 9.29 -0.83 6.40
N SER A 40 8.67 -1.17 7.54
CA SER A 40 7.63 -0.35 8.17
C SER A 40 8.10 1.09 8.42
N ALA A 41 7.22 2.05 8.17
CA ALA A 41 7.44 3.49 8.36
C ALA A 41 8.65 4.06 7.58
N LYS A 42 9.02 3.47 6.45
CA LYS A 42 10.10 3.98 5.59
C LYS A 42 9.63 5.01 4.57
N SER A 43 8.34 5.36 4.56
CA SER A 43 7.81 6.31 3.57
C SER A 43 8.14 5.87 2.13
N HIS A 44 8.28 6.81 1.21
CA HIS A 44 8.67 6.56 -0.18
C HIS A 44 10.20 6.60 -0.35
N ALA A 45 10.92 5.86 0.52
CA ALA A 45 12.37 5.78 0.45
C ALA A 45 12.83 4.88 -0.69
N ILE A 46 13.97 5.25 -1.30
CA ILE A 46 14.68 4.46 -2.31
C ILE A 46 16.14 4.26 -1.90
N THR A 47 16.77 3.20 -2.39
CA THR A 47 18.17 2.84 -2.06
C THR A 47 19.11 3.30 -3.17
N LEU A 48 19.88 4.37 -2.93
CA LEU A 48 20.81 4.95 -3.92
C LEU A 48 22.29 4.76 -3.59
N THR A 49 22.63 4.54 -2.32
CA THR A 49 24.02 4.65 -1.83
C THR A 49 24.71 3.33 -1.53
N ARG A 50 24.02 2.22 -1.72
CA ARG A 50 24.56 0.86 -1.52
C ARG A 50 24.07 -0.11 -2.59
N PHE A 51 24.74 -1.22 -2.74
CA PHE A 51 24.25 -2.34 -3.53
C PHE A 51 23.10 -3.04 -2.84
N MET A 52 22.13 -3.51 -3.62
CA MET A 52 21.03 -4.34 -3.15
C MET A 52 21.26 -5.78 -3.61
N GLU A 53 21.08 -6.73 -2.71
CA GLU A 53 21.12 -8.16 -3.03
C GLU A 53 19.76 -8.61 -3.55
N LEU A 54 19.74 -9.36 -4.66
CA LEU A 54 18.55 -10.06 -5.15
C LEU A 54 18.68 -11.55 -4.87
N LYS A 55 17.63 -12.18 -4.37
CA LYS A 55 17.50 -13.63 -4.24
C LYS A 55 16.28 -14.12 -5.01
N GLU A 56 16.48 -15.00 -5.97
CA GLU A 56 15.37 -15.80 -6.50
C GLU A 56 15.05 -16.91 -5.51
N LEU A 57 13.78 -17.04 -5.16
CA LEU A 57 13.30 -17.97 -4.14
C LEU A 57 12.41 -19.04 -4.76
N PRO A 58 12.26 -20.20 -4.12
CA PRO A 58 11.19 -21.13 -4.46
C PRO A 58 9.84 -20.39 -4.47
N PRO A 59 8.93 -20.74 -5.39
CA PRO A 59 7.62 -20.09 -5.48
C PRO A 59 6.85 -20.14 -4.15
N LEU A 60 6.40 -18.99 -3.65
CA LEU A 60 5.50 -18.94 -2.48
C LEU A 60 4.12 -19.53 -2.79
N VAL A 61 3.73 -19.46 -4.05
CA VAL A 61 2.51 -20.05 -4.62
C VAL A 61 2.89 -20.68 -5.96
N ASP A 62 2.38 -21.84 -6.26
CA ASP A 62 2.71 -22.57 -7.48
C ASP A 62 2.57 -21.71 -8.75
N GLY A 63 3.62 -21.70 -9.56
CA GLY A 63 3.69 -20.94 -10.79
C GLY A 63 3.84 -19.43 -10.62
N VAL A 64 4.19 -18.95 -9.44
CA VAL A 64 4.50 -17.53 -9.16
C VAL A 64 5.99 -17.34 -8.99
N LYS A 65 6.64 -16.64 -9.93
CA LYS A 65 8.05 -16.25 -9.76
C LYS A 65 8.19 -15.34 -8.54
N THR A 66 9.15 -15.67 -7.68
CA THR A 66 9.30 -15.03 -6.37
C THR A 66 10.74 -14.57 -6.17
N TYR A 67 10.90 -13.29 -5.88
CA TYR A 67 12.18 -12.65 -5.61
C TYR A 67 12.15 -11.88 -4.29
N ALA A 68 13.25 -11.95 -3.55
CA ALA A 68 13.50 -11.10 -2.41
C ALA A 68 14.61 -10.10 -2.75
N LEU A 69 14.36 -8.82 -2.53
CA LEU A 69 15.32 -7.74 -2.76
C LEU A 69 15.71 -7.09 -1.42
N ASP A 70 17.01 -6.86 -1.21
CA ASP A 70 17.49 -6.06 -0.08
C ASP A 70 17.27 -4.57 -0.34
N GLY A 71 16.01 -4.17 -0.40
CA GLY A 71 15.56 -2.83 -0.72
C GLY A 71 14.21 -2.50 -0.09
N THR A 72 13.67 -1.34 -0.44
CA THR A 72 12.34 -0.88 -0.04
C THR A 72 11.25 -1.42 -0.98
N PRO A 73 9.95 -1.23 -0.66
CA PRO A 73 8.88 -1.56 -1.60
C PRO A 73 8.97 -0.78 -2.93
N ALA A 74 9.41 0.48 -2.87
CA ALA A 74 9.65 1.29 -4.06
C ALA A 74 10.78 0.70 -4.93
N ASP A 75 11.91 0.31 -4.30
CA ASP A 75 13.01 -0.38 -4.98
C ASP A 75 12.54 -1.69 -5.63
N CYS A 76 11.69 -2.45 -4.95
CA CYS A 76 11.15 -3.72 -5.48
C CYS A 76 10.33 -3.51 -6.75
N ASN A 77 9.49 -2.48 -6.77
CA ASN A 77 8.72 -2.12 -7.96
C ASN A 77 9.63 -1.68 -9.11
N GLU A 78 10.55 -0.75 -8.82
CA GLU A 78 11.51 -0.24 -9.81
C GLU A 78 12.35 -1.37 -10.39
N PHE A 79 12.91 -2.22 -9.54
CA PHE A 79 13.75 -3.36 -9.93
C PHE A 79 12.99 -4.36 -10.81
N ALA A 80 11.75 -4.70 -10.44
CA ALA A 80 10.91 -5.59 -11.25
C ALA A 80 10.69 -5.04 -12.66
N TYR A 81 10.39 -3.76 -12.78
CA TYR A 81 10.12 -3.13 -14.06
C TYR A 81 11.39 -2.96 -14.91
N VAL A 82 12.45 -2.40 -14.30
CA VAL A 82 13.67 -2.01 -15.03
C VAL A 82 14.59 -3.19 -15.27
N GLU A 83 14.89 -3.98 -14.24
CA GLU A 83 15.92 -5.04 -14.33
C GLU A 83 15.33 -6.38 -14.75
N LEU A 84 14.22 -6.81 -14.13
CA LEU A 84 13.56 -8.06 -14.50
C LEU A 84 12.70 -7.92 -15.78
N LYS A 85 12.57 -6.71 -16.31
CA LYS A 85 11.78 -6.40 -17.53
C LYS A 85 10.34 -6.89 -17.43
N TYR A 86 9.78 -6.89 -16.21
CA TYR A 86 8.40 -7.30 -15.98
C TYR A 86 7.44 -6.15 -16.26
N ASP A 87 6.95 -6.07 -17.49
CA ASP A 87 5.98 -5.08 -17.93
C ASP A 87 4.57 -5.45 -17.44
N TYR A 88 4.27 -5.09 -16.19
CA TYR A 88 3.00 -5.37 -15.54
C TYR A 88 1.90 -4.37 -15.93
N ASP A 89 0.64 -4.79 -15.81
CA ASP A 89 -0.54 -3.92 -15.98
C ASP A 89 -0.86 -3.17 -14.68
N LEU A 90 -0.71 -3.86 -13.54
CA LEU A 90 -1.07 -3.39 -12.21
C LEU A 90 -0.01 -3.85 -11.20
N VAL A 91 0.41 -2.96 -10.31
CA VAL A 91 1.06 -3.36 -9.08
C VAL A 91 0.03 -3.44 -7.94
N VAL A 92 0.02 -4.54 -7.22
CA VAL A 92 -0.65 -4.67 -5.92
C VAL A 92 0.43 -4.61 -4.85
N SER A 93 0.34 -3.64 -3.95
CA SER A 93 1.26 -3.49 -2.82
C SER A 93 0.53 -3.84 -1.53
N GLY A 94 1.02 -4.86 -0.83
CA GLY A 94 0.43 -5.39 0.39
C GLY A 94 0.14 -6.91 0.29
N CYS A 95 -0.81 -7.47 1.03
CA CYS A 95 -1.65 -6.71 1.96
C CYS A 95 -0.83 -6.33 3.20
N ASN A 96 -0.91 -5.07 3.61
CA ASN A 96 -0.25 -4.58 4.81
C ASN A 96 -0.97 -5.06 6.07
N ASN A 97 -0.20 -5.52 7.05
CA ASN A 97 -0.68 -5.89 8.38
C ASN A 97 -0.75 -4.64 9.29
N GLY A 98 -1.60 -3.71 8.94
CA GLY A 98 -1.83 -2.42 9.58
C GLY A 98 -2.48 -1.46 8.59
N LEU A 99 -3.37 -0.60 9.07
CA LEU A 99 -4.08 0.35 8.23
C LEU A 99 -3.17 1.48 7.74
N ASN A 100 -3.40 1.92 6.52
CA ASN A 100 -2.76 3.09 5.92
C ASN A 100 -3.84 4.12 5.58
N MET A 101 -4.23 4.94 6.55
CA MET A 101 -5.29 5.96 6.42
C MET A 101 -4.84 7.30 6.97
N GLY A 102 -5.49 8.37 6.54
CA GLY A 102 -5.18 9.71 7.02
C GLY A 102 -3.70 10.07 6.81
N ASP A 103 -3.07 10.60 7.85
CA ASP A 103 -1.68 11.06 7.80
C ASP A 103 -0.66 9.92 7.67
N ASP A 104 -1.04 8.67 8.00
CA ASP A 104 -0.17 7.49 7.91
C ASP A 104 0.20 7.14 6.47
N ILE A 105 -0.61 7.56 5.49
CA ILE A 105 -0.35 7.38 4.05
C ILE A 105 1.06 7.88 3.67
N ILE A 106 1.50 8.99 4.27
CA ILE A 106 2.80 9.61 3.96
C ILE A 106 3.98 8.73 4.41
N TYR A 107 3.80 7.98 5.49
CA TYR A 107 4.86 7.14 6.09
C TYR A 107 4.86 5.71 5.55
N SER A 108 3.84 5.33 4.77
CA SER A 108 3.60 3.96 4.32
C SER A 108 4.53 3.51 3.19
N GLY A 109 5.28 2.44 3.43
CA GLY A 109 6.02 1.71 2.40
C GLY A 109 5.08 0.97 1.43
N THR A 110 3.95 0.46 1.91
CA THR A 110 2.91 -0.17 1.08
C THR A 110 2.36 0.80 0.05
N VAL A 111 2.00 2.02 0.49
CA VAL A 111 1.50 3.06 -0.42
C VAL A 111 2.58 3.49 -1.41
N ALA A 112 3.84 3.57 -0.96
CA ALA A 112 4.97 3.90 -1.81
C ALA A 112 5.18 2.87 -2.93
N GLY A 113 5.16 1.57 -2.60
CA GLY A 113 5.29 0.49 -3.59
C GLY A 113 4.22 0.54 -4.68
N ALA A 114 2.97 0.89 -4.31
CA ALA A 114 1.89 1.11 -5.27
C ALA A 114 2.10 2.38 -6.11
N SER A 115 2.59 3.45 -5.47
CA SER A 115 2.76 4.77 -6.10
C SER A 115 3.82 4.77 -7.20
N GLU A 116 4.84 3.91 -7.13
CA GLU A 116 5.86 3.73 -8.17
C GLU A 116 5.28 3.41 -9.55
N ALA A 117 4.11 2.77 -9.60
CA ALA A 117 3.43 2.48 -10.85
C ALA A 117 3.07 3.75 -11.64
N ALA A 118 2.72 4.85 -10.95
CA ALA A 118 2.33 6.10 -11.60
C ALA A 118 3.47 6.72 -12.42
N PHE A 119 4.72 6.59 -11.97
CA PHE A 119 5.90 7.07 -12.72
C PHE A 119 6.17 6.29 -14.01
N LYS A 120 5.56 5.11 -14.14
CA LYS A 120 5.69 4.22 -15.28
C LYS A 120 4.43 4.20 -16.15
N ASN A 121 3.48 5.13 -15.90
CA ASN A 121 2.15 5.15 -16.54
C ASN A 121 1.40 3.82 -16.35
N LYS A 122 1.62 3.14 -15.24
CA LYS A 122 0.95 1.91 -14.82
C LYS A 122 -0.02 2.21 -13.69
N LYS A 123 -0.75 1.20 -13.25
CA LYS A 123 -1.75 1.31 -12.18
C LYS A 123 -1.21 0.71 -10.89
N GLY A 124 -1.53 1.34 -9.76
CA GLY A 124 -1.10 0.91 -8.43
C GLY A 124 -2.28 0.75 -7.48
N MET A 125 -2.27 -0.33 -6.71
CA MET A 125 -3.26 -0.62 -5.68
C MET A 125 -2.53 -0.96 -4.38
N ALA A 126 -2.58 -0.08 -3.40
CA ALA A 126 -2.15 -0.36 -2.04
C ALA A 126 -3.32 -0.99 -1.27
N VAL A 127 -3.08 -2.09 -0.56
CA VAL A 127 -4.13 -2.81 0.18
C VAL A 127 -3.67 -3.03 1.60
N SER A 128 -4.55 -2.72 2.56
CA SER A 128 -4.29 -2.83 3.99
C SER A 128 -5.48 -3.39 4.74
N VAL A 129 -5.21 -4.12 5.82
CA VAL A 129 -6.19 -4.57 6.82
C VAL A 129 -5.72 -4.14 8.21
N GLU A 130 -6.59 -4.19 9.19
CA GLU A 130 -6.23 -3.93 10.58
C GLU A 130 -5.16 -4.92 11.06
N LYS A 131 -4.27 -4.45 11.92
CA LYS A 131 -3.19 -5.27 12.45
C LYS A 131 -3.71 -6.54 13.13
N GLY A 132 -3.21 -7.69 12.66
CA GLY A 132 -3.64 -9.00 13.13
C GLY A 132 -4.93 -9.53 12.50
N ASP A 133 -5.59 -8.78 11.63
CA ASP A 133 -6.85 -9.20 11.01
C ASP A 133 -6.64 -9.93 9.67
N PHE A 134 -6.08 -11.13 9.75
CA PHE A 134 -5.89 -11.99 8.57
C PHE A 134 -7.23 -12.42 7.93
N GLU A 135 -8.30 -12.53 8.74
CA GLU A 135 -9.63 -12.90 8.24
C GLU A 135 -10.23 -11.82 7.34
N ALA A 136 -10.00 -10.55 7.64
CA ALA A 136 -10.42 -9.45 6.76
C ALA A 136 -9.86 -9.61 5.34
N LEU A 137 -8.59 -10.01 5.23
CA LEU A 137 -7.94 -10.28 3.95
C LEU A 137 -8.54 -11.51 3.27
N THR A 138 -8.53 -12.66 3.95
CA THR A 138 -8.92 -13.95 3.35
C THR A 138 -10.36 -13.96 2.86
N ASN A 139 -11.25 -13.28 3.58
CA ASN A 139 -12.68 -13.28 3.27
C ASN A 139 -13.09 -12.22 2.24
N ASN A 140 -12.35 -11.12 2.13
CA ASN A 140 -12.84 -9.97 1.38
C ASN A 140 -11.99 -9.58 0.17
N PHE A 141 -10.69 -9.92 0.11
CA PHE A 141 -9.77 -9.39 -0.91
C PHE A 141 -10.26 -9.67 -2.34
N THR A 142 -10.65 -10.90 -2.63
CA THR A 142 -11.13 -11.28 -3.99
C THR A 142 -12.30 -10.39 -4.43
N ASN A 143 -13.28 -10.16 -3.55
CA ASN A 143 -14.45 -9.34 -3.88
C ASN A 143 -14.08 -7.88 -4.02
N VAL A 144 -13.21 -7.36 -3.13
CA VAL A 144 -12.71 -5.98 -3.20
C VAL A 144 -11.95 -5.77 -4.49
N PHE A 145 -11.01 -6.66 -4.82
CA PHE A 145 -10.23 -6.58 -6.05
C PHE A 145 -11.13 -6.54 -7.30
N LYS A 146 -12.05 -7.50 -7.42
CA LYS A 146 -13.00 -7.55 -8.55
C LYS A 146 -13.84 -6.29 -8.65
N THR A 147 -14.45 -5.85 -7.55
CA THR A 147 -15.26 -4.64 -7.51
C THR A 147 -14.49 -3.42 -7.99
N VAL A 148 -13.24 -3.24 -7.52
CA VAL A 148 -12.40 -2.11 -7.92
C VAL A 148 -12.05 -2.18 -9.40
N ILE A 149 -11.65 -3.35 -9.91
CA ILE A 149 -11.31 -3.50 -11.34
C ILE A 149 -12.54 -3.26 -12.23
N GLU A 150 -13.68 -3.84 -11.89
CA GLU A 150 -14.93 -3.76 -12.66
C GLU A 150 -15.55 -2.34 -12.61
N SER A 151 -15.30 -1.57 -11.56
CA SER A 151 -15.78 -0.19 -11.45
C SER A 151 -15.25 0.75 -12.54
N GLY A 152 -14.12 0.39 -13.13
CA GLY A 152 -13.45 1.21 -14.14
C GLY A 152 -12.71 2.43 -13.56
N ILE A 153 -12.59 2.57 -12.24
CA ILE A 153 -11.92 3.72 -11.58
C ILE A 153 -10.49 3.94 -12.07
N PHE A 154 -9.79 2.87 -12.46
CA PHE A 154 -8.46 2.95 -13.03
C PHE A 154 -8.39 3.58 -14.44
N LYS A 155 -9.51 3.92 -15.06
CA LYS A 155 -9.50 4.77 -16.27
C LYS A 155 -9.02 6.18 -15.94
N GLU A 156 -9.35 6.68 -14.75
CA GLU A 156 -9.04 8.03 -14.28
C GLU A 156 -7.93 8.04 -13.22
N ALA A 157 -7.97 7.13 -12.23
CA ALA A 157 -6.98 7.05 -11.18
C ALA A 157 -5.72 6.29 -11.63
N SER A 158 -4.54 6.74 -11.17
CA SER A 158 -3.29 6.00 -11.31
C SER A 158 -3.01 5.13 -10.11
N VAL A 159 -3.32 5.60 -8.90
CA VAL A 159 -3.04 4.90 -7.65
C VAL A 159 -4.27 4.93 -6.75
N LEU A 160 -4.58 3.78 -6.14
CA LEU A 160 -5.64 3.64 -5.15
C LEU A 160 -5.04 3.12 -3.84
N ASN A 161 -5.42 3.75 -2.75
CA ASN A 161 -5.15 3.27 -1.40
C ASN A 161 -6.44 2.68 -0.82
N ILE A 162 -6.41 1.39 -0.43
CA ILE A 162 -7.58 0.61 -0.05
C ILE A 162 -7.39 0.03 1.34
N ASN A 163 -8.33 0.29 2.25
CA ASN A 163 -8.36 -0.31 3.57
C ASN A 163 -9.64 -1.15 3.72
N ILE A 164 -9.47 -2.42 4.08
CA ILE A 164 -10.54 -3.42 4.11
C ILE A 164 -10.92 -3.72 5.56
N PRO A 165 -12.15 -3.41 6.00
CA PRO A 165 -12.62 -3.79 7.33
C PRO A 165 -12.98 -5.28 7.40
N ARG A 166 -12.98 -5.86 8.60
CA ARG A 166 -13.37 -7.25 8.83
C ARG A 166 -14.75 -7.59 8.28
N VAL A 167 -15.72 -6.73 8.53
CA VAL A 167 -17.09 -6.86 8.03
C VAL A 167 -17.34 -5.76 7.01
N VAL A 168 -17.44 -6.15 5.75
CA VAL A 168 -17.66 -5.23 4.63
C VAL A 168 -19.14 -4.95 4.46
N LYS A 169 -19.58 -3.72 4.75
CA LYS A 169 -20.95 -3.23 4.51
C LYS A 169 -21.14 -2.63 3.11
N GLY A 170 -20.06 -2.41 2.37
CA GLY A 170 -20.05 -1.79 1.06
C GLY A 170 -18.74 -1.05 0.78
N TYR A 171 -18.72 -0.21 -0.24
CA TYR A 171 -17.54 0.48 -0.74
C TYR A 171 -17.76 1.99 -0.76
N LYS A 172 -16.74 2.78 -0.47
CA LYS A 172 -16.79 4.23 -0.57
C LYS A 172 -15.52 4.78 -1.23
N ILE A 173 -15.72 5.66 -2.20
CA ILE A 173 -14.63 6.53 -2.67
C ILE A 173 -14.45 7.61 -1.61
N THR A 174 -13.24 7.75 -1.12
CA THR A 174 -12.90 8.60 0.02
C THR A 174 -11.79 9.59 -0.34
N HIS A 175 -11.63 10.60 0.47
CA HIS A 175 -10.42 11.41 0.51
C HIS A 175 -9.60 11.08 1.76
N GLN A 176 -8.33 11.44 1.74
CA GLN A 176 -7.43 11.30 2.90
C GLN A 176 -7.97 12.13 4.07
N GLY A 177 -8.15 11.48 5.21
CA GLY A 177 -8.49 12.14 6.48
C GLY A 177 -7.27 12.64 7.23
N SER A 178 -7.45 12.94 8.52
CA SER A 178 -6.34 13.23 9.44
C SER A 178 -6.49 12.40 10.71
N ASN A 179 -5.42 11.73 11.09
CA ASN A 179 -5.31 10.93 12.31
C ASN A 179 -4.00 11.24 13.06
N THR A 180 -3.58 12.48 13.01
CA THR A 180 -2.36 12.95 13.72
C THR A 180 -2.24 12.31 15.09
N PHE A 181 -1.02 11.92 15.47
CA PHE A 181 -0.74 11.34 16.78
C PHE A 181 -0.31 12.42 17.76
N ASP A 182 -0.79 12.35 19.02
CA ASP A 182 -0.22 13.08 20.15
C ASP A 182 1.09 12.42 20.57
N THR A 183 2.14 12.70 19.79
CA THR A 183 3.44 12.02 19.94
C THR A 183 4.19 12.52 21.16
N LYS A 184 4.61 11.58 22.01
CA LYS A 184 5.44 11.78 23.19
C LYS A 184 6.67 10.90 23.09
N TYR A 185 7.68 11.20 23.92
CA TYR A 185 8.89 10.40 23.99
C TYR A 185 9.11 9.90 25.42
N MET A 186 9.28 8.59 25.55
CA MET A 186 9.81 7.96 26.76
C MET A 186 11.32 7.94 26.66
N ARG A 187 11.97 8.33 27.75
CA ARG A 187 13.44 8.38 27.83
C ARG A 187 13.97 7.25 28.74
N GLU A 188 15.02 6.59 28.29
CA GLU A 188 15.83 5.67 29.10
C GLU A 188 17.31 5.96 28.86
N GLY A 189 17.97 6.58 29.84
CA GLY A 189 19.35 7.09 29.69
C GLY A 189 19.44 8.13 28.58
N ASN A 190 20.23 7.83 27.53
CA ASN A 190 20.37 8.66 26.32
C ASN A 190 19.56 8.12 25.13
N THR A 191 18.69 7.15 25.36
CA THR A 191 17.79 6.60 24.32
C THR A 191 16.37 7.11 24.49
N TYR A 192 15.64 7.22 23.37
CA TYR A 192 14.26 7.70 23.35
C TYR A 192 13.41 6.77 22.50
N LYS A 193 12.19 6.51 22.95
CA LYS A 193 11.18 5.77 22.21
C LYS A 193 9.94 6.63 22.07
N ALA A 194 9.52 6.86 20.82
CA ALA A 194 8.26 7.55 20.54
C ALA A 194 7.07 6.65 20.93
N TYR A 195 6.04 7.28 21.50
CA TYR A 195 4.73 6.68 21.73
C TYR A 195 3.67 7.77 21.62
N GLY A 196 2.41 7.39 21.48
CA GLY A 196 1.34 8.37 21.38
C GLY A 196 0.00 7.69 21.12
N GLU A 197 -1.03 8.49 21.11
CA GLU A 197 -2.39 8.08 20.78
C GLU A 197 -2.85 8.77 19.50
N SER A 198 -3.62 8.06 18.69
CA SER A 198 -4.28 8.67 17.54
C SER A 198 -5.26 9.75 18.02
N MET A 199 -5.24 10.88 17.33
CA MET A 199 -6.17 12.00 17.55
C MET A 199 -7.44 11.86 16.71
N TYR A 200 -7.65 10.74 16.03
CA TYR A 200 -8.89 10.48 15.30
C TYR A 200 -10.10 10.63 16.23
N GLY A 201 -11.13 11.32 15.77
CA GLY A 201 -12.32 11.65 16.56
C GLY A 201 -12.14 12.79 17.55
N LYS A 202 -10.90 13.24 17.83
CA LYS A 202 -10.60 14.43 18.67
C LYS A 202 -10.38 15.68 17.81
N LEU A 203 -10.04 15.51 16.55
CA LEU A 203 -9.88 16.59 15.56
C LEU A 203 -10.99 16.49 14.51
N PRO A 204 -11.45 17.63 13.95
CA PRO A 204 -12.47 17.60 12.91
C PRO A 204 -11.92 17.00 11.62
N ASN A 205 -12.58 15.98 11.10
CA ASN A 205 -12.38 15.46 9.76
C ASN A 205 -13.44 16.03 8.80
N LYS A 206 -13.11 16.10 7.51
CA LYS A 206 -14.12 16.37 6.50
C LYS A 206 -15.00 15.13 6.35
N PRO A 207 -16.30 15.27 6.12
CA PRO A 207 -17.19 14.13 5.87
C PRO A 207 -16.66 13.25 4.74
N THR A 208 -16.85 11.92 4.82
CA THR A 208 -16.43 10.94 3.82
C THR A 208 -14.93 10.70 3.70
N CYS A 209 -14.14 11.00 4.72
CA CYS A 209 -12.73 10.61 4.73
C CYS A 209 -12.57 9.08 4.86
N ASP A 210 -11.35 8.60 4.59
CA ASP A 210 -10.99 7.18 4.65
C ASP A 210 -11.21 6.57 6.03
N LEU A 211 -10.85 7.28 7.11
CA LEU A 211 -11.06 6.85 8.49
C LEU A 211 -12.55 6.67 8.81
N ASP A 212 -13.38 7.68 8.50
CA ASP A 212 -14.81 7.61 8.77
C ASP A 212 -15.49 6.47 8.01
N ALA A 213 -15.11 6.26 6.75
CA ALA A 213 -15.64 5.19 5.94
C ALA A 213 -15.27 3.82 6.52
N TYR A 214 -13.98 3.62 6.87
CA TYR A 214 -13.48 2.39 7.45
C TYR A 214 -14.17 2.06 8.79
N HIS A 215 -14.20 3.00 9.72
CA HIS A 215 -14.84 2.80 11.03
C HIS A 215 -16.36 2.59 10.94
N ALA A 216 -17.01 3.08 9.88
CA ALA A 216 -18.40 2.76 9.59
C ALA A 216 -18.60 1.37 8.96
N GLY A 217 -17.52 0.62 8.67
CA GLY A 217 -17.54 -0.72 8.10
C GLY A 217 -17.57 -0.76 6.57
N PHE A 218 -17.15 0.31 5.89
CA PHE A 218 -17.01 0.34 4.44
C PHE A 218 -15.55 0.17 4.04
N VAL A 219 -15.32 -0.53 2.92
CA VAL A 219 -14.02 -0.48 2.26
C VAL A 219 -13.76 0.96 1.84
N SER A 220 -12.69 1.58 2.36
CA SER A 220 -12.28 2.89 1.90
C SER A 220 -11.41 2.76 0.66
N ILE A 221 -11.73 3.51 -0.39
CA ILE A 221 -10.98 3.55 -1.65
C ILE A 221 -10.60 5.01 -1.88
N THR A 222 -9.36 5.35 -1.59
CA THR A 222 -8.83 6.71 -1.72
C THR A 222 -7.97 6.80 -2.96
N PRO A 223 -8.41 7.50 -4.04
CA PRO A 223 -7.52 7.85 -5.14
C PRO A 223 -6.43 8.80 -4.63
N ILE A 224 -5.18 8.47 -4.92
CA ILE A 224 -4.03 9.29 -4.54
C ILE A 224 -3.18 9.61 -5.78
N THR A 225 -2.41 10.68 -5.67
CA THR A 225 -1.49 11.12 -6.73
C THR A 225 -0.07 11.25 -6.19
N VAL A 226 0.91 11.05 -7.05
CA VAL A 226 2.32 11.27 -6.74
C VAL A 226 2.71 12.74 -6.86
N ASP A 227 1.91 13.54 -7.54
CA ASP A 227 2.07 14.99 -7.59
C ASP A 227 1.51 15.61 -6.29
N ARG A 228 2.38 16.27 -5.53
CA ARG A 228 2.08 16.90 -4.25
C ARG A 228 1.86 18.40 -4.34
N THR A 229 1.71 18.94 -5.55
CA THR A 229 1.49 20.38 -5.78
C THR A 229 0.11 20.80 -5.28
N ASP A 230 0.05 21.84 -4.46
CA ASP A 230 -1.22 22.53 -4.17
C ASP A 230 -1.61 23.40 -5.36
N TYR A 231 -2.39 22.84 -6.27
CA TYR A 231 -2.83 23.53 -7.48
C TYR A 231 -3.72 24.74 -7.20
N ASN A 232 -4.41 24.81 -6.07
CA ASN A 232 -5.21 25.99 -5.71
C ASN A 232 -4.28 27.18 -5.44
N LEU A 233 -3.18 26.96 -4.71
CA LEU A 233 -2.17 28.01 -4.46
C LEU A 233 -1.34 28.28 -5.71
N TYR A 234 -0.88 27.24 -6.41
CA TYR A 234 -0.12 27.41 -7.66
C TYR A 234 -0.85 28.28 -8.69
N ASN A 235 -2.16 28.04 -8.88
CA ASN A 235 -2.95 28.83 -9.82
C ASN A 235 -3.29 30.26 -9.33
N LYS A 236 -3.25 30.47 -8.00
CA LYS A 236 -3.60 31.75 -7.38
C LYS A 236 -2.45 32.75 -7.42
N PHE A 237 -1.21 32.27 -7.27
CA PHE A 237 -0.01 33.13 -7.21
C PHE A 237 0.79 32.99 -8.51
N LYS A 238 0.88 34.09 -9.27
CA LYS A 238 1.76 34.24 -10.43
C LYS A 238 2.71 35.39 -10.15
N PHE A 239 4.00 35.09 -10.15
CA PHE A 239 5.06 36.10 -9.99
C PHE A 239 5.62 36.47 -11.35
#